data_cda41443d3049be8925465d719e31312
#
_entry.id   cda41443d3049be8925465d719e31312
#
_cell.length_a   1.000
_cell.length_b   1.000
_cell.length_c   1.000
_cell.angle_alpha   90.00
_cell.angle_beta   90.00
_cell.angle_gamma   90.00
#
_symmetry.space_group_name_H-M   'P 1'
#
loop_
_entity.id
_entity.type
_entity.pdbx_description
1 polymer ?
#
loop_
_entity_poly.entity_id
_entity_poly.type
_entity_poly.pdbx_seq_one_letter_code
_entity_poly.pdbx_strand_id
1 'polypeptide(L)'
;ELLFQQLANELVAKLNGLGVIRIVTCDPHAFNTLRNEYPEFGGRWEVIHHTQLIAQLIADGRLRIEPKFERVIYHEPCYLGRHNGEFEAPRAVLRRLAQDRPLEFALNREKAMCCGAGGARMWLEESIGKRINVLRVEQALPQAPRMIVTACPYCAVMMADGISALGKEEAIDT
;
A
#
# COMPACT_ATOMS: atom_id res chain seq x y z
N GLU A 1 1.94 -7.49 -24.00
CA GLU A 1 2.38 -8.78 -23.45
C GLU A 1 3.84 -9.07 -23.78
N LEU A 2 4.29 -9.00 -25.05
CA LEU A 2 5.68 -9.25 -25.45
C LEU A 2 6.68 -8.34 -24.73
N LEU A 3 6.38 -7.04 -24.58
CA LEU A 3 7.24 -6.11 -23.84
C LEU A 3 7.36 -6.51 -22.35
N PHE A 4 6.28 -6.92 -21.73
CA PHE A 4 6.32 -7.40 -20.33
C PHE A 4 7.24 -8.62 -20.20
N GLN A 5 7.09 -9.61 -21.09
CA GLN A 5 7.92 -10.82 -21.08
C GLN A 5 9.40 -10.51 -21.29
N GLN A 6 9.72 -9.59 -22.21
CA GLN A 6 11.09 -9.16 -22.43
C GLN A 6 11.69 -8.50 -21.18
N LEU A 7 10.98 -7.52 -20.60
CA LEU A 7 11.43 -6.82 -19.38
C LEU A 7 11.54 -7.76 -18.18
N ALA A 8 10.61 -8.70 -18.03
CA ALA A 8 10.65 -9.72 -16.98
C ALA A 8 11.89 -10.61 -17.11
N ASN A 9 12.16 -11.15 -18.32
CA ASN A 9 13.35 -11.97 -18.57
C ASN A 9 14.66 -11.20 -18.28
N GLU A 10 14.77 -9.96 -18.74
CA GLU A 10 15.95 -9.13 -18.51
C GLU A 10 16.18 -8.88 -17.02
N LEU A 11 15.13 -8.52 -16.27
CA LEU A 11 15.24 -8.26 -14.85
C LEU A 11 15.55 -9.52 -14.05
N VAL A 12 14.89 -10.64 -14.37
CA VAL A 12 15.14 -11.94 -13.72
C VAL A 12 16.59 -12.39 -13.96
N ALA A 13 17.08 -12.31 -15.20
CA ALA A 13 18.46 -12.66 -15.51
C ALA A 13 19.45 -11.78 -14.70
N LYS A 14 19.20 -10.49 -14.60
CA LYS A 14 20.03 -9.54 -13.85
C LYS A 14 20.04 -9.85 -12.35
N LEU A 15 18.89 -10.05 -11.74
CA LEU A 15 18.78 -10.31 -10.29
C LEU A 15 19.37 -11.67 -9.93
N ASN A 16 19.15 -12.71 -10.74
CA ASN A 16 19.76 -14.02 -10.56
C ASN A 16 21.27 -13.95 -10.72
N GLY A 17 21.78 -13.20 -11.71
CA GLY A 17 23.23 -13.00 -11.91
C GLY A 17 23.90 -12.26 -10.76
N LEU A 18 23.16 -11.43 -10.01
CA LEU A 18 23.63 -10.76 -8.79
C LEU A 18 23.52 -11.65 -7.53
N GLY A 19 22.98 -12.85 -7.63
CA GLY A 19 22.80 -13.74 -6.50
C GLY A 19 21.75 -13.25 -5.49
N VAL A 20 20.76 -12.49 -5.95
CA VAL A 20 19.67 -12.01 -5.07
C VAL A 20 18.87 -13.20 -4.55
N ILE A 21 18.69 -13.26 -3.22
CA ILE A 21 17.89 -14.30 -2.54
C ILE A 21 16.61 -13.74 -1.90
N ARG A 22 16.62 -12.45 -1.52
CA ARG A 22 15.50 -11.78 -0.87
C ARG A 22 15.30 -10.39 -1.46
N ILE A 23 14.04 -10.00 -1.66
CA ILE A 23 13.63 -8.68 -2.14
C ILE A 23 12.63 -8.07 -1.15
N VAL A 24 12.88 -6.84 -0.74
CA VAL A 24 11.92 -6.03 0.03
C VAL A 24 11.42 -4.91 -0.84
N THR A 25 10.10 -4.73 -0.90
CA THR A 25 9.49 -3.66 -1.66
C THR A 25 8.42 -2.92 -0.84
N CYS A 26 8.25 -1.64 -1.10
CA CYS A 26 7.14 -0.84 -0.54
C CYS A 26 5.94 -0.73 -1.50
N ASP A 27 6.09 -1.21 -2.74
CA ASP A 27 5.04 -1.21 -3.74
C ASP A 27 4.35 -2.57 -3.82
N PRO A 28 3.04 -2.67 -3.50
CA PRO A 28 2.28 -3.90 -3.60
C PRO A 28 2.14 -4.47 -5.00
N HIS A 29 2.25 -3.64 -6.07
CA HIS A 29 2.23 -4.13 -7.44
C HIS A 29 3.54 -4.85 -7.76
N ALA A 30 4.68 -4.24 -7.42
CA ALA A 30 5.97 -4.90 -7.53
C ALA A 30 6.05 -6.16 -6.65
N PHE A 31 5.49 -6.12 -5.43
CA PHE A 31 5.38 -7.28 -4.56
C PHE A 31 4.63 -8.43 -5.25
N ASN A 32 3.46 -8.14 -5.84
CA ASN A 32 2.67 -9.13 -6.56
C ASN A 32 3.43 -9.71 -7.75
N THR A 33 3.96 -8.87 -8.60
CA THR A 33 4.64 -9.27 -9.84
C THR A 33 5.90 -10.10 -9.55
N LEU A 34 6.75 -9.63 -8.64
CA LEU A 34 7.98 -10.35 -8.25
C LEU A 34 7.68 -11.71 -7.61
N ARG A 35 6.62 -11.79 -6.81
CA ARG A 35 6.27 -12.98 -6.04
C ARG A 35 5.49 -14.01 -6.84
N ASN A 36 4.51 -13.55 -7.64
CA ASN A 36 3.49 -14.41 -8.23
C ASN A 36 3.66 -14.60 -9.74
N GLU A 37 4.28 -13.65 -10.45
CA GLU A 37 4.38 -13.68 -11.91
C GLU A 37 5.81 -14.02 -12.38
N TYR A 38 6.84 -13.46 -11.77
CA TYR A 38 8.23 -13.68 -12.16
C TYR A 38 8.78 -15.11 -11.91
N PRO A 39 8.18 -15.95 -11.06
CA PRO A 39 8.53 -17.37 -11.02
C PRO A 39 8.38 -18.10 -12.36
N GLU A 40 7.46 -17.67 -13.24
CA GLU A 40 7.29 -18.20 -14.60
C GLU A 40 8.50 -17.90 -15.50
N PHE A 41 9.25 -16.84 -15.19
CA PHE A 41 10.47 -16.42 -15.89
C PHE A 41 11.75 -16.88 -15.19
N GLY A 42 11.65 -17.74 -14.14
CA GLY A 42 12.79 -18.25 -13.38
C GLY A 42 13.27 -17.36 -12.24
N GLY A 43 12.52 -16.32 -11.88
CA GLY A 43 12.74 -15.47 -10.70
C GLY A 43 12.18 -16.12 -9.45
N ARG A 44 13.04 -16.70 -8.60
CA ARG A 44 12.63 -17.41 -7.38
C ARG A 44 13.32 -16.83 -6.16
N TRP A 45 12.76 -15.73 -5.66
CA TRP A 45 13.27 -15.01 -4.48
C TRP A 45 12.28 -15.07 -3.34
N GLU A 46 12.75 -14.87 -2.13
CA GLU A 46 11.89 -14.51 -1.01
C GLU A 46 11.47 -13.03 -1.18
N VAL A 47 10.23 -12.80 -1.62
CA VAL A 47 9.70 -11.44 -1.79
C VAL A 47 8.83 -11.10 -0.60
N ILE A 48 9.16 -10.01 0.09
CA ILE A 48 8.41 -9.52 1.25
C ILE A 48 8.04 -8.04 1.08
N HIS A 49 6.87 -7.70 1.54
CA HIS A 49 6.44 -6.30 1.60
C HIS A 49 7.10 -5.62 2.81
N HIS A 50 7.45 -4.33 2.71
CA HIS A 50 8.15 -3.61 3.79
C HIS A 50 7.42 -3.69 5.13
N THR A 51 6.07 -3.70 5.14
CA THR A 51 5.29 -3.83 6.38
C THR A 51 5.48 -5.18 7.05
N GLN A 52 5.69 -6.26 6.29
CA GLN A 52 6.00 -7.58 6.83
C GLN A 52 7.38 -7.58 7.50
N LEU A 53 8.38 -6.99 6.84
CA LEU A 53 9.73 -6.84 7.42
C LEU A 53 9.69 -6.02 8.72
N ILE A 54 9.01 -4.87 8.71
CA ILE A 54 8.90 -4.00 9.88
C ILE A 54 8.17 -4.74 11.02
N ALA A 55 7.06 -5.40 10.73
CA ALA A 55 6.31 -6.16 11.73
C ALA A 55 7.17 -7.28 12.35
N GLN A 56 7.96 -7.98 11.54
CA GLN A 56 8.89 -8.99 12.02
C GLN A 56 9.98 -8.39 12.91
N LEU A 57 10.63 -7.31 12.49
CA LEU A 57 11.67 -6.64 13.26
C LEU A 57 11.15 -6.13 14.62
N ILE A 58 9.90 -5.67 14.67
CA ILE A 58 9.23 -5.29 15.91
C ILE A 58 9.00 -6.51 16.81
N ALA A 59 8.48 -7.61 16.24
CA ALA A 59 8.21 -8.85 16.97
C ALA A 59 9.49 -9.46 17.56
N ASP A 60 10.60 -9.38 16.83
CA ASP A 60 11.92 -9.86 17.25
C ASP A 60 12.63 -8.92 18.25
N GLY A 61 12.01 -7.77 18.57
CA GLY A 61 12.62 -6.75 19.45
C GLY A 61 13.81 -6.01 18.83
N ARG A 62 14.05 -6.18 17.53
CA ARG A 62 15.14 -5.54 16.76
C ARG A 62 14.81 -4.12 16.32
N LEU A 63 13.54 -3.79 16.26
CA LEU A 63 13.05 -2.44 15.99
C LEU A 63 12.10 -2.00 17.10
N ARG A 64 12.43 -0.91 17.75
CA ARG A 64 11.55 -0.24 18.72
C ARG A 64 10.93 0.97 18.06
N ILE A 65 9.62 1.09 18.20
CA ILE A 65 8.84 2.22 17.68
C ILE A 65 8.10 2.82 18.87
N GLU A 66 8.22 4.12 19.03
CA GLU A 66 7.42 4.86 20.00
C GLU A 66 6.16 5.39 19.32
N PRO A 67 5.00 5.29 19.97
CA PRO A 67 3.75 5.81 19.43
C PRO A 67 3.84 7.33 19.24
N LYS A 68 3.51 7.79 18.04
CA LYS A 68 3.63 9.21 17.67
C LYS A 68 2.36 9.82 17.11
N PHE A 69 1.58 9.02 16.40
CA PHE A 69 0.45 9.50 15.60
C PHE A 69 -0.88 9.24 16.30
N GLU A 70 -1.80 10.18 16.19
CA GLU A 70 -3.14 10.10 16.75
C GLU A 70 -4.18 9.99 15.61
N ARG A 71 -5.30 9.33 15.89
CA ARG A 71 -6.46 9.24 15.00
C ARG A 71 -6.08 8.81 13.58
N VAL A 72 -5.24 7.80 13.49
CA VAL A 72 -4.77 7.23 12.22
C VAL A 72 -5.84 6.29 11.66
N ILE A 73 -6.24 6.48 10.40
CA ILE A 73 -7.10 5.55 9.67
C ILE A 73 -6.31 4.84 8.56
N TYR A 74 -6.53 3.52 8.40
CA TYR A 74 -5.76 2.73 7.43
C TYR A 74 -6.52 2.51 6.13
N HIS A 75 -5.95 2.97 5.00
CA HIS A 75 -6.40 2.63 3.66
C HIS A 75 -5.66 1.41 3.15
N GLU A 76 -6.39 0.35 2.82
CA GLU A 76 -5.83 -0.91 2.32
C GLU A 76 -5.51 -0.85 0.82
N PRO A 77 -4.24 -1.08 0.42
CA PRO A 77 -3.89 -1.27 -0.98
C PRO A 77 -4.48 -2.57 -1.51
N CYS A 78 -5.16 -2.51 -2.65
CA CYS A 78 -5.83 -3.68 -3.23
C CYS A 78 -4.85 -4.82 -3.57
N TYR A 79 -3.67 -4.49 -4.10
CA TYR A 79 -2.66 -5.50 -4.44
C TYR A 79 -2.03 -6.16 -3.21
N LEU A 80 -1.93 -5.46 -2.08
CA LEU A 80 -1.43 -6.06 -0.85
C LEU A 80 -2.48 -6.95 -0.18
N GLY A 81 -3.67 -6.40 0.06
CA GLY A 81 -4.75 -7.10 0.75
C GLY A 81 -5.48 -8.09 -0.16
N ARG A 82 -6.20 -7.58 -1.17
CA ARG A 82 -7.11 -8.42 -1.97
C ARG A 82 -6.38 -9.45 -2.83
N HIS A 83 -5.26 -9.10 -3.47
CA HIS A 83 -4.53 -10.00 -4.34
C HIS A 83 -3.53 -10.89 -3.60
N ASN A 84 -2.99 -10.45 -2.46
CA ASN A 84 -1.96 -11.19 -1.74
C ASN A 84 -2.35 -11.63 -0.31
N GLY A 85 -3.55 -11.30 0.15
CA GLY A 85 -4.07 -11.73 1.45
C GLY A 85 -3.36 -11.09 2.66
N GLU A 86 -2.53 -10.05 2.43
CA GLU A 86 -1.77 -9.44 3.51
C GLU A 86 -2.55 -8.26 4.13
N PHE A 87 -3.20 -8.54 5.24
CA PHE A 87 -4.00 -7.57 5.99
C PHE A 87 -3.41 -7.23 7.36
N GLU A 88 -2.61 -8.14 7.94
CA GLU A 88 -2.22 -8.04 9.35
C GLU A 88 -0.89 -7.32 9.57
N ALA A 89 0.09 -7.51 8.69
CA ALA A 89 1.40 -6.87 8.87
C ALA A 89 1.30 -5.32 8.90
N PRO A 90 0.56 -4.65 7.99
CA PRO A 90 0.35 -3.20 8.09
C PRO A 90 -0.32 -2.79 9.41
N ARG A 91 -1.33 -3.54 9.86
CA ARG A 91 -2.03 -3.29 11.12
C ARG A 91 -1.15 -3.49 12.35
N ALA A 92 -0.27 -4.50 12.32
CA ALA A 92 0.68 -4.74 13.39
C ALA A 92 1.66 -3.55 13.55
N VAL A 93 2.13 -2.99 12.44
CA VAL A 93 2.97 -1.79 12.43
C VAL A 93 2.20 -0.59 12.96
N LEU A 94 0.98 -0.36 12.47
CA LEU A 94 0.16 0.79 12.86
C LEU A 94 -0.20 0.79 14.36
N ARG A 95 -0.48 -0.39 14.93
CA ARG A 95 -0.73 -0.52 16.39
C ARG A 95 0.47 -0.09 17.25
N ARG A 96 1.67 -0.02 16.67
CA ARG A 96 2.88 0.46 17.35
C ARG A 96 3.15 1.93 17.09
N LEU A 97 2.73 2.45 15.93
CA LEU A 97 2.92 3.84 15.54
C LEU A 97 1.86 4.78 16.13
N ALA A 98 0.65 4.28 16.35
CA ALA A 98 -0.47 5.08 16.84
C ALA A 98 -0.49 5.13 18.38
N GLN A 99 -0.83 6.30 18.92
CA GLN A 99 -1.02 6.52 20.37
C GLN A 99 -2.36 5.93 20.85
N ASP A 100 -3.34 5.90 19.96
CA ASP A 100 -4.67 5.34 20.17
C ASP A 100 -4.89 4.12 19.26
N ARG A 101 -6.03 3.46 19.38
CA ARG A 101 -6.38 2.36 18.49
C ARG A 101 -6.56 2.89 17.06
N PRO A 102 -5.82 2.36 16.06
CA PRO A 102 -6.02 2.76 14.68
C PRO A 102 -7.48 2.61 14.23
N LEU A 103 -7.96 3.61 13.52
CA LEU A 103 -9.30 3.63 12.95
C LEU A 103 -9.34 2.74 11.70
N GLU A 104 -10.50 2.21 11.41
CA GLU A 104 -10.76 1.41 10.22
C GLU A 104 -11.87 2.05 9.39
N PHE A 105 -11.71 2.02 8.07
CA PHE A 105 -12.84 2.33 7.20
C PHE A 105 -13.98 1.31 7.38
N ALA A 106 -15.22 1.72 7.18
CA ALA A 106 -16.37 0.80 7.20
C ALA A 106 -16.21 -0.33 6.18
N LEU A 107 -15.69 0.00 4.98
CA LEU A 107 -15.28 -0.97 3.97
C LEU A 107 -13.76 -1.16 4.07
N ASN A 108 -13.33 -2.26 4.67
CA ASN A 108 -11.93 -2.62 4.89
C ASN A 108 -11.66 -4.06 4.48
N ARG A 109 -10.40 -4.49 4.56
CA ARG A 109 -9.93 -5.83 4.18
C ARG A 109 -10.36 -6.19 2.75
N GLU A 110 -10.97 -7.34 2.55
CA GLU A 110 -11.42 -7.82 1.24
C GLU A 110 -12.44 -6.87 0.57
N LYS A 111 -13.20 -6.14 1.39
CA LYS A 111 -14.23 -5.18 0.94
C LYS A 111 -13.71 -3.77 0.78
N ALA A 112 -12.40 -3.54 0.99
CA ALA A 112 -11.82 -2.21 0.88
C ALA A 112 -12.08 -1.60 -0.50
N MET A 113 -12.50 -0.33 -0.50
CA MET A 113 -12.66 0.43 -1.74
C MET A 113 -11.27 0.80 -2.30
N CYS A 114 -11.14 0.82 -3.62
CA CYS A 114 -9.92 1.21 -4.31
C CYS A 114 -9.55 2.68 -4.03
N CYS A 115 -8.25 3.01 -4.13
CA CYS A 115 -7.77 4.39 -4.12
C CYS A 115 -8.06 5.16 -5.42
N GLY A 116 -8.37 4.45 -6.50
CA GLY A 116 -8.67 5.05 -7.81
C GLY A 116 -7.48 5.19 -8.76
N ALA A 117 -6.26 4.75 -8.39
CA ALA A 117 -5.08 4.87 -9.27
C ALA A 117 -5.07 3.88 -10.43
N GLY A 118 -5.71 2.72 -10.25
CA GLY A 118 -5.63 1.59 -11.19
C GLY A 118 -6.11 1.93 -12.60
N GLY A 119 -5.57 1.19 -13.60
CA GLY A 119 -5.89 1.43 -15.00
C GLY A 119 -5.37 2.76 -15.53
N ALA A 120 -4.27 3.27 -14.97
CA ALA A 120 -3.68 4.58 -15.30
C ALA A 120 -4.60 5.79 -14.98
N ARG A 121 -5.69 5.60 -14.23
CA ARG A 121 -6.64 6.67 -13.91
C ARG A 121 -6.03 7.81 -13.08
N MET A 122 -4.94 7.57 -12.36
CA MET A 122 -4.25 8.63 -11.64
C MET A 122 -3.71 9.76 -12.57
N TRP A 123 -3.52 9.47 -13.86
CA TRP A 123 -3.06 10.44 -14.86
C TRP A 123 -4.18 10.96 -15.77
N LEU A 124 -5.42 10.48 -15.57
CA LEU A 124 -6.56 10.88 -16.38
C LEU A 124 -7.44 11.87 -15.62
N GLU A 125 -7.92 12.88 -16.34
CA GLU A 125 -9.00 13.74 -15.84
C GLU A 125 -10.33 13.00 -15.92
N GLU A 126 -11.04 12.92 -14.80
CA GLU A 126 -12.37 12.33 -14.73
C GLU A 126 -13.41 13.45 -14.71
N SER A 127 -14.13 13.59 -15.81
CA SER A 127 -15.19 14.60 -15.99
C SER A 127 -16.59 14.08 -15.65
N ILE A 128 -16.74 12.77 -15.43
CA ILE A 128 -18.04 12.11 -15.16
C ILE A 128 -18.05 11.61 -13.72
N GLY A 129 -19.04 12.08 -12.95
CA GLY A 129 -19.23 11.68 -11.56
C GLY A 129 -18.16 12.26 -10.62
N LYS A 130 -17.88 11.54 -9.55
CA LYS A 130 -16.89 11.92 -8.54
C LYS A 130 -15.70 10.96 -8.57
N ARG A 131 -14.49 11.50 -8.52
CA ARG A 131 -13.26 10.68 -8.50
C ARG A 131 -13.26 9.73 -7.30
N ILE A 132 -12.76 8.50 -7.53
CA ILE A 132 -12.78 7.43 -6.53
C ILE A 132 -11.96 7.79 -5.30
N ASN A 133 -10.82 8.47 -5.45
CA ASN A 133 -9.99 8.91 -4.34
C ASN A 133 -10.74 9.91 -3.43
N VAL A 134 -11.47 10.84 -4.01
CA VAL A 134 -12.31 11.81 -3.27
C VAL A 134 -13.39 11.08 -2.46
N LEU A 135 -14.12 10.14 -3.11
CA LEU A 135 -15.09 9.29 -2.42
C LEU A 135 -14.47 8.49 -1.28
N ARG A 136 -13.25 8.00 -1.48
CA ARG A 136 -12.54 7.23 -0.44
C ARG A 136 -12.16 8.09 0.75
N VAL A 137 -11.68 9.32 0.53
CA VAL A 137 -11.39 10.26 1.62
C VAL A 137 -12.70 10.66 2.33
N GLU A 138 -13.79 10.92 1.62
CA GLU A 138 -15.10 11.22 2.23
C GLU A 138 -15.57 10.11 3.19
N GLN A 139 -15.30 8.84 2.88
CA GLN A 139 -15.61 7.72 3.77
C GLN A 139 -14.83 7.76 5.11
N ALA A 140 -13.72 8.47 5.16
CA ALA A 140 -12.94 8.64 6.39
C ALA A 140 -13.49 9.77 7.28
N LEU A 141 -14.07 10.82 6.69
CA LEU A 141 -14.45 12.05 7.38
C LEU A 141 -15.36 11.86 8.61
N PRO A 142 -16.34 10.94 8.62
CA PRO A 142 -17.18 10.71 9.82
C PRO A 142 -16.40 10.29 11.05
N GLN A 143 -15.21 9.70 10.88
CA GLN A 143 -14.36 9.31 11.98
C GLN A 143 -13.36 10.39 12.38
N ALA A 144 -13.35 11.54 11.71
CA ALA A 144 -12.47 12.68 11.92
C ALA A 144 -11.00 12.25 12.11
N PRO A 145 -10.39 11.51 11.14
CA PRO A 145 -8.99 11.13 11.24
C PRO A 145 -8.09 12.36 11.14
N ARG A 146 -6.89 12.28 11.73
CA ARG A 146 -5.81 13.24 11.51
C ARG A 146 -4.84 12.79 10.42
N MET A 147 -4.84 11.49 10.13
CA MET A 147 -3.94 10.93 9.12
C MET A 147 -4.58 9.73 8.43
N ILE A 148 -4.46 9.67 7.11
CA ILE A 148 -4.81 8.48 6.31
C ILE A 148 -3.50 7.78 5.94
N VAL A 149 -3.24 6.63 6.55
CA VAL A 149 -2.04 5.85 6.27
C VAL A 149 -2.33 4.73 5.28
N THR A 150 -1.40 4.48 4.41
CA THR A 150 -1.46 3.37 3.46
C THR A 150 -0.10 2.69 3.31
N ALA A 151 -0.09 1.49 2.79
CA ALA A 151 1.11 0.69 2.52
C ALA A 151 1.38 0.56 1.01
N CYS A 152 1.11 1.62 0.24
CA CYS A 152 1.32 1.68 -1.21
C CYS A 152 1.61 3.13 -1.62
N PRO A 153 2.70 3.41 -2.35
CA PRO A 153 3.04 4.77 -2.78
C PRO A 153 1.97 5.39 -3.70
N TYR A 154 1.37 4.61 -4.58
CA TYR A 154 0.28 5.11 -5.44
C TYR A 154 -0.97 5.47 -4.63
N CYS A 155 -1.32 4.64 -3.64
CA CYS A 155 -2.44 4.96 -2.76
C CYS A 155 -2.15 6.23 -1.93
N ALA A 156 -0.91 6.44 -1.48
CA ALA A 156 -0.54 7.67 -0.76
C ALA A 156 -0.78 8.91 -1.62
N VAL A 157 -0.29 8.91 -2.86
CA VAL A 157 -0.54 10.02 -3.82
C VAL A 157 -2.04 10.25 -4.01
N MET A 158 -2.83 9.18 -4.21
CA MET A 158 -4.28 9.31 -4.43
C MET A 158 -5.02 9.81 -3.19
N MET A 159 -4.60 9.41 -1.98
CA MET A 159 -5.21 9.92 -0.75
C MET A 159 -4.87 11.41 -0.55
N ALA A 160 -3.61 11.81 -0.76
CA ALA A 160 -3.20 13.21 -0.70
C ALA A 160 -3.99 14.08 -1.70
N ASP A 161 -4.11 13.64 -2.95
CA ASP A 161 -4.90 14.32 -3.98
C ASP A 161 -6.40 14.41 -3.61
N GLY A 162 -6.97 13.34 -3.04
CA GLY A 162 -8.35 13.34 -2.56
C GLY A 162 -8.59 14.28 -1.37
N ILE A 163 -7.62 14.40 -0.45
CA ILE A 163 -7.65 15.33 0.68
C ILE A 163 -7.60 16.76 0.16
N SER A 164 -6.69 17.04 -0.80
CA SER A 164 -6.56 18.35 -1.42
C SER A 164 -7.81 18.76 -2.19
N ALA A 165 -8.40 17.86 -2.96
CA ALA A 165 -9.64 18.10 -3.68
C ALA A 165 -10.84 18.45 -2.76
N LEU A 166 -10.76 18.08 -1.48
CA LEU A 166 -11.76 18.41 -0.45
C LEU A 166 -11.37 19.63 0.41
N GLY A 167 -10.20 20.25 0.17
CA GLY A 167 -9.68 21.36 0.98
C GLY A 167 -9.46 20.96 2.45
N LYS A 168 -8.90 19.78 2.70
CA LYS A 168 -8.71 19.20 4.04
C LYS A 168 -7.25 19.06 4.47
N GLU A 169 -6.29 19.62 3.73
CA GLU A 169 -4.85 19.49 3.95
C GLU A 169 -4.38 19.99 5.31
N GLU A 170 -5.07 20.97 5.90
CA GLU A 170 -4.74 21.45 7.25
C GLU A 170 -5.26 20.51 8.35
N ALA A 171 -6.22 19.63 8.04
CA ALA A 171 -6.89 18.78 9.03
C ALA A 171 -6.44 17.32 8.95
N ILE A 172 -6.08 16.84 7.77
CA ILE A 172 -5.76 15.43 7.50
C ILE A 172 -4.46 15.33 6.71
N ASP A 173 -3.51 14.55 7.20
CA ASP A 173 -2.24 14.22 6.56
C ASP A 173 -2.27 12.80 5.92
N THR A 174 -1.21 12.44 5.14
CA THR A 174 -1.01 11.12 4.54
C THR A 174 0.38 10.57 4.78
#